data_c42f0465d8784aa054f04ef5c2743360
#
_entry.id   c42f0465d8784aa054f04ef5c2743360
#
_cell.length_a   1.000
_cell.length_b   1.000
_cell.length_c   1.000
_cell.angle_alpha   90.00
_cell.angle_beta   90.00
_cell.angle_gamma   90.00
#
_symmetry.space_group_name_H-M   'P 1'
#
loop_
_entity.id
_entity.type
_entity.pdbx_description
1 polymer ?
#
loop_
_entity_poly.entity_id
_entity_poly.type
_entity_poly.pdbx_seq_one_letter_code
_entity_poly.pdbx_strand_id
1 'polypeptide(L)'
;MQAVYVAMWSGPRNISTALMRSFESRRDCQVVDEPFYGHYLRQTGKIHPMGDQIMATMECDAGRIAAELRSPLQPGIGVHYQKHMAHHLLPQMDRSWMEGMRHAFLIREPRAMLASLGAKLGPVRLEDTGLPQQVELFREQLRAQGAPPPVIDSADLLNAPGPMLSALCKGLDIPNDDHMLRWESGPRTTDGIWGSHWYANTEKSTGFSAPPSALPSALPSALPSAAPSAAPGPSPLTADLELLLPECERLYQLLTEHRIQPVL
;
A
#
# COMPACT_ATOMS: atom_id res chain seq x y z
N MET A 1 10.18 5.82 -24.78
CA MET A 1 9.73 6.66 -23.67
C MET A 1 10.76 6.55 -22.56
N GLN A 2 10.97 7.61 -21.78
CA GLN A 2 11.86 7.56 -20.63
C GLN A 2 11.17 6.70 -19.54
N ALA A 3 11.93 5.83 -18.87
CA ALA A 3 11.41 4.99 -17.80
C ALA A 3 10.94 5.83 -16.60
N VAL A 4 9.80 5.47 -16.04
CA VAL A 4 9.21 6.12 -14.86
C VAL A 4 9.39 5.22 -13.64
N TYR A 5 10.04 5.74 -12.63
CA TYR A 5 10.22 5.08 -11.33
C TYR A 5 9.16 5.59 -10.37
N VAL A 6 8.31 4.71 -9.88
CA VAL A 6 7.18 5.03 -8.99
C VAL A 6 7.47 4.51 -7.59
N ALA A 7 7.54 5.40 -6.61
CA ALA A 7 7.57 5.05 -5.19
C ALA A 7 6.16 5.14 -4.60
N MET A 8 5.54 4.00 -4.36
CA MET A 8 4.23 3.89 -3.71
C MET A 8 4.40 3.69 -2.21
N TRP A 9 4.12 4.73 -1.45
CA TRP A 9 4.24 4.74 0.01
C TRP A 9 2.95 4.30 0.67
N SER A 10 3.04 3.34 1.58
CA SER A 10 1.89 2.79 2.28
C SER A 10 2.20 2.51 3.75
N GLY A 11 1.18 2.51 4.58
CA GLY A 11 1.24 1.80 5.86
C GLY A 11 0.87 0.32 5.69
N PRO A 12 1.08 -0.51 6.72
CA PRO A 12 0.66 -1.90 6.68
C PRO A 12 -0.87 -2.02 6.61
N ARG A 13 -1.36 -3.12 6.03
CA ARG A 13 -2.79 -3.45 5.92
C ARG A 13 -3.64 -2.50 5.07
N ASN A 14 -3.03 -1.72 4.18
CA ASN A 14 -3.69 -0.74 3.31
C ASN A 14 -3.98 -1.28 1.90
N ILE A 15 -4.05 -2.60 1.68
CA ILE A 15 -4.21 -3.26 0.37
C ILE A 15 -3.08 -3.00 -0.64
N SER A 16 -1.91 -2.57 -0.18
CA SER A 16 -0.76 -2.23 -1.03
C SER A 16 -0.30 -3.39 -1.93
N THR A 17 -0.42 -4.64 -1.45
CA THR A 17 -0.10 -5.84 -2.26
C THR A 17 -1.10 -6.04 -3.40
N ALA A 18 -2.41 -5.79 -3.19
CA ALA A 18 -3.38 -5.82 -4.27
C ALA A 18 -3.10 -4.73 -5.33
N LEU A 19 -2.69 -3.53 -4.88
CA LEU A 19 -2.27 -2.47 -5.79
C LEU A 19 -0.99 -2.85 -6.55
N MET A 20 -0.02 -3.49 -5.89
CA MET A 20 1.18 -4.03 -6.56
C MET A 20 0.81 -5.07 -7.62
N ARG A 21 -0.13 -6.00 -7.34
CA ARG A 21 -0.66 -6.96 -8.34
C ARG A 21 -1.27 -6.26 -9.55
N SER A 22 -2.00 -5.18 -9.30
CA SER A 22 -2.57 -4.33 -10.35
C SER A 22 -1.48 -3.77 -11.28
N PHE A 23 -0.42 -3.21 -10.72
CA PHE A 23 0.71 -2.70 -11.51
C PHE A 23 1.49 -3.83 -12.21
N GLU A 24 1.69 -4.97 -11.57
CA GLU A 24 2.35 -6.15 -12.14
C GLU A 24 1.61 -6.71 -13.35
N SER A 25 0.28 -6.50 -13.44
CA SER A 25 -0.53 -6.94 -14.57
C SER A 25 -0.29 -6.16 -15.86
N ARG A 26 0.37 -5.00 -15.79
CA ARG A 26 0.80 -4.23 -16.97
C ARG A 26 1.96 -4.95 -17.65
N ARG A 27 1.97 -4.91 -18.99
CA ARG A 27 3.05 -5.53 -19.78
C ARG A 27 4.35 -4.71 -19.76
N ASP A 28 4.24 -3.41 -19.48
CA ASP A 28 5.34 -2.45 -19.46
C ASP A 28 5.84 -2.13 -18.05
N CYS A 29 5.44 -2.91 -17.03
CA CYS A 29 5.76 -2.64 -15.63
C CYS A 29 6.57 -3.76 -14.99
N GLN A 30 7.61 -3.37 -14.26
CA GLN A 30 8.33 -4.20 -13.30
C GLN A 30 7.97 -3.75 -11.90
N VAL A 31 7.79 -4.69 -10.96
CA VAL A 31 7.45 -4.39 -9.56
C VAL A 31 8.53 -4.88 -8.61
N VAL A 32 8.66 -4.22 -7.46
CA VAL A 32 9.46 -4.69 -6.33
C VAL A 32 8.67 -4.52 -5.04
N ASP A 33 8.76 -5.53 -4.16
CA ASP A 33 8.00 -5.63 -2.93
C ASP A 33 8.87 -5.31 -1.71
N GLU A 34 8.55 -4.25 -0.99
CA GLU A 34 9.13 -3.83 0.30
C GLU A 34 10.68 -3.92 0.36
N PRO A 35 11.41 -3.27 -0.55
CA PRO A 35 12.85 -3.50 -0.71
C PRO A 35 13.67 -3.19 0.55
N PHE A 36 13.23 -2.30 1.42
CA PHE A 36 13.91 -1.94 2.66
C PHE A 36 13.53 -2.79 3.88
N TYR A 37 12.72 -3.85 3.74
CA TYR A 37 12.25 -4.61 4.89
C TYR A 37 13.39 -5.29 5.67
N GLY A 38 14.32 -5.94 4.98
CA GLY A 38 15.50 -6.54 5.63
C GLY A 38 16.38 -5.51 6.35
N HIS A 39 16.60 -4.35 5.73
CA HIS A 39 17.30 -3.23 6.34
C HIS A 39 16.60 -2.76 7.63
N TYR A 40 15.28 -2.52 7.54
CA TYR A 40 14.47 -2.10 8.68
C TYR A 40 14.57 -3.04 9.87
N LEU A 41 14.41 -4.34 9.66
CA LEU A 41 14.52 -5.34 10.72
C LEU A 41 15.90 -5.36 11.35
N ARG A 42 16.96 -5.31 10.52
CA ARG A 42 18.35 -5.30 10.98
C ARG A 42 18.68 -4.07 11.82
N GLN A 43 18.21 -2.89 11.44
CA GLN A 43 18.50 -1.64 12.14
C GLN A 43 17.68 -1.45 13.40
N THR A 44 16.44 -1.92 13.42
CA THR A 44 15.52 -1.70 14.55
C THR A 44 15.53 -2.83 15.57
N GLY A 45 16.00 -4.03 15.20
CA GLY A 45 15.91 -5.22 16.02
C GLY A 45 14.47 -5.69 16.28
N LYS A 46 13.49 -5.20 15.52
CA LYS A 46 12.08 -5.61 15.69
C LYS A 46 11.89 -7.08 15.33
N ILE A 47 11.10 -7.74 16.14
CA ILE A 47 10.75 -9.15 15.93
C ILE A 47 9.48 -9.22 15.08
N HIS A 48 9.63 -9.64 13.84
CA HIS A 48 8.53 -9.90 12.91
C HIS A 48 8.51 -11.37 12.50
N PRO A 49 7.35 -11.92 12.09
CA PRO A 49 7.29 -13.25 11.51
C PRO A 49 8.30 -13.39 10.36
N MET A 50 9.08 -14.48 10.38
CA MET A 50 10.13 -14.76 9.40
C MET A 50 11.30 -13.75 9.39
N GLY A 51 11.47 -12.89 10.41
CA GLY A 51 12.45 -11.81 10.43
C GLY A 51 13.88 -12.26 10.15
N ASP A 52 14.35 -13.36 10.76
CA ASP A 52 15.69 -13.91 10.53
C ASP A 52 15.87 -14.38 9.08
N GLN A 53 14.86 -15.00 8.49
CA GLN A 53 14.88 -15.45 7.10
C GLN A 53 14.89 -14.27 6.13
N ILE A 54 14.09 -13.23 6.41
CA ILE A 54 14.07 -11.98 5.64
C ILE A 54 15.46 -11.36 5.64
N MET A 55 16.08 -11.18 6.81
CA MET A 55 17.42 -10.60 6.93
C MET A 55 18.53 -11.47 6.31
N ALA A 56 18.33 -12.77 6.22
CA ALA A 56 19.28 -13.70 5.60
C ALA A 56 19.20 -13.72 4.07
N THR A 57 18.03 -13.40 3.49
CA THR A 57 17.78 -13.53 2.04
C THR A 57 17.72 -12.21 1.30
N MET A 58 17.49 -11.08 2.01
CA MET A 58 17.42 -9.75 1.41
C MET A 58 18.75 -8.99 1.55
N GLU A 59 19.02 -8.09 0.60
CA GLU A 59 20.01 -7.04 0.82
C GLU A 59 19.55 -6.16 2.00
N CYS A 60 20.46 -5.84 2.90
CA CYS A 60 20.19 -5.04 4.08
C CYS A 60 21.03 -3.76 4.16
N ASP A 61 21.89 -3.50 3.18
CA ASP A 61 22.58 -2.23 3.03
C ASP A 61 21.70 -1.24 2.29
N ALA A 62 21.32 -0.14 2.95
CA ALA A 62 20.39 0.84 2.38
C ALA A 62 20.92 1.48 1.09
N GLY A 63 22.26 1.70 1.00
CA GLY A 63 22.86 2.29 -0.19
C GLY A 63 22.83 1.36 -1.40
N ARG A 64 23.07 0.06 -1.19
CA ARG A 64 22.96 -0.95 -2.25
C ARG A 64 21.52 -1.12 -2.72
N ILE A 65 20.56 -1.18 -1.78
CA ILE A 65 19.13 -1.24 -2.11
C ILE A 65 18.74 -0.02 -2.95
N ALA A 66 19.12 1.18 -2.51
CA ALA A 66 18.82 2.43 -3.22
C ALA A 66 19.41 2.44 -4.65
N ALA A 67 20.65 1.96 -4.81
CA ALA A 67 21.29 1.84 -6.12
C ALA A 67 20.55 0.85 -7.03
N GLU A 68 20.11 -0.30 -6.50
CA GLU A 68 19.33 -1.29 -7.24
C GLU A 68 17.97 -0.73 -7.69
N LEU A 69 17.27 -0.01 -6.82
CA LEU A 69 15.98 0.62 -7.13
C LEU A 69 16.06 1.66 -8.25
N ARG A 70 17.25 2.18 -8.53
CA ARG A 70 17.55 3.15 -9.60
C ARG A 70 18.23 2.53 -10.82
N SER A 71 18.43 1.22 -10.81
CA SER A 71 19.07 0.52 -11.93
C SER A 71 18.26 0.66 -13.22
N PRO A 72 18.92 0.69 -14.38
CA PRO A 72 18.25 0.72 -15.68
C PRO A 72 17.27 -0.46 -15.82
N LEU A 73 16.10 -0.17 -16.38
CA LEU A 73 15.08 -1.19 -16.61
C LEU A 73 15.38 -2.00 -17.88
N GLN A 74 14.83 -3.20 -17.94
CA GLN A 74 14.95 -4.05 -19.11
C GLN A 74 14.25 -3.41 -20.33
N PRO A 75 14.71 -3.72 -21.57
CA PRO A 75 14.02 -3.26 -22.77
C PRO A 75 12.54 -3.64 -22.78
N GLY A 76 11.68 -2.68 -23.08
CA GLY A 76 10.23 -2.85 -23.07
C GLY A 76 9.54 -2.51 -21.76
N ILE A 77 10.29 -2.35 -20.66
CA ILE A 77 9.74 -1.88 -19.39
C ILE A 77 9.79 -0.35 -19.34
N GLY A 78 8.63 0.25 -19.18
CA GLY A 78 8.47 1.72 -19.07
C GLY A 78 8.18 2.20 -17.65
N VAL A 79 7.73 1.31 -16.75
CA VAL A 79 7.35 1.65 -15.38
C VAL A 79 8.06 0.70 -14.40
N HIS A 80 8.72 1.26 -13.40
CA HIS A 80 9.21 0.52 -12.24
C HIS A 80 8.40 0.90 -11.01
N TYR A 81 7.45 0.05 -10.62
CA TYR A 81 6.62 0.25 -9.44
C TYR A 81 7.27 -0.36 -8.21
N GLN A 82 7.55 0.48 -7.21
CA GLN A 82 8.20 0.11 -5.96
C GLN A 82 7.19 0.23 -4.82
N LYS A 83 6.78 -0.90 -4.26
CA LYS A 83 5.92 -0.93 -3.08
C LYS A 83 6.76 -0.72 -1.82
N HIS A 84 6.55 0.41 -1.16
CA HIS A 84 7.25 0.77 0.07
C HIS A 84 6.32 0.78 1.28
N MET A 85 6.77 0.17 2.37
CA MET A 85 6.21 0.47 3.69
C MET A 85 6.91 1.72 4.23
N ALA A 86 6.16 2.78 4.47
CA ALA A 86 6.72 4.08 4.86
C ALA A 86 7.59 3.99 6.14
N HIS A 87 7.22 3.15 7.09
CA HIS A 87 7.98 2.94 8.32
C HIS A 87 9.30 2.18 8.13
N HIS A 88 9.54 1.56 6.95
CA HIS A 88 10.84 0.97 6.63
C HIS A 88 11.88 2.01 6.24
N LEU A 89 11.47 3.24 5.89
CA LEU A 89 12.38 4.34 5.59
C LEU A 89 12.76 5.04 6.91
N LEU A 90 13.88 4.63 7.48
CA LEU A 90 14.36 5.16 8.76
C LEU A 90 14.88 6.60 8.61
N PRO A 91 14.81 7.44 9.68
CA PRO A 91 15.17 8.85 9.60
C PRO A 91 16.62 9.12 9.16
N GLN A 92 17.55 8.22 9.48
CA GLN A 92 18.97 8.35 9.17
C GLN A 92 19.35 7.92 7.74
N MET A 93 18.40 7.36 6.97
CA MET A 93 18.68 6.92 5.60
C MET A 93 18.84 8.11 4.66
N ASP A 94 19.82 8.03 3.77
CA ASP A 94 19.91 8.94 2.64
C ASP A 94 18.67 8.79 1.75
N ARG A 95 18.08 9.92 1.36
CA ARG A 95 16.87 10.00 0.54
C ARG A 95 17.14 10.51 -0.88
N SER A 96 18.40 10.79 -1.23
CA SER A 96 18.77 11.33 -2.54
C SER A 96 18.39 10.41 -3.71
N TRP A 97 18.30 9.09 -3.46
CA TRP A 97 17.85 8.10 -4.45
C TRP A 97 16.41 8.33 -4.93
N MET A 98 15.58 9.04 -4.15
CA MET A 98 14.19 9.35 -4.51
C MET A 98 14.07 10.50 -5.52
N GLU A 99 15.16 11.22 -5.79
CA GLU A 99 15.14 12.38 -6.70
C GLU A 99 14.70 11.97 -8.12
N GLY A 100 13.75 12.71 -8.69
CA GLY A 100 13.19 12.44 -10.02
C GLY A 100 12.23 11.26 -10.11
N MET A 101 11.90 10.60 -8.99
CA MET A 101 10.86 9.58 -8.95
C MET A 101 9.46 10.21 -8.90
N ARG A 102 8.45 9.44 -9.33
CA ARG A 102 7.04 9.75 -9.07
C ARG A 102 6.64 9.14 -7.73
N HIS A 103 6.05 9.95 -6.87
CA HIS A 103 5.61 9.50 -5.54
C HIS A 103 4.09 9.44 -5.49
N ALA A 104 3.56 8.41 -4.85
CA ALA A 104 2.15 8.30 -4.50
C ALA A 104 1.98 7.70 -3.10
N PHE A 105 0.84 7.92 -2.49
CA PHE A 105 0.54 7.49 -1.13
C PHE A 105 -0.76 6.71 -1.09
N LEU A 106 -0.72 5.52 -0.50
CA LEU A 106 -1.90 4.69 -0.28
C LEU A 106 -2.25 4.72 1.20
N ILE A 107 -3.44 5.20 1.51
CA ILE A 107 -3.96 5.33 2.87
C ILE A 107 -5.18 4.45 3.10
N ARG A 108 -5.51 4.24 4.35
CA ARG A 108 -6.70 3.51 4.78
C ARG A 108 -7.25 4.11 6.06
N GLU A 109 -8.59 4.06 6.20
CA GLU A 109 -9.29 4.47 7.41
C GLU A 109 -8.63 3.84 8.65
N PRO A 110 -8.23 4.64 9.65
CA PRO A 110 -7.36 4.20 10.76
C PRO A 110 -7.94 3.09 11.63
N ARG A 111 -9.21 3.11 11.97
CA ARG A 111 -9.83 2.07 12.80
C ARG A 111 -9.76 0.70 12.12
N ALA A 112 -10.08 0.63 10.83
CA ALA A 112 -10.01 -0.60 10.05
C ALA A 112 -8.55 -1.07 9.84
N MET A 113 -7.62 -0.14 9.67
CA MET A 113 -6.18 -0.44 9.58
C MET A 113 -5.67 -1.00 10.91
N LEU A 114 -5.92 -0.33 12.04
CA LEU A 114 -5.49 -0.76 13.38
C LEU A 114 -6.07 -2.12 13.78
N ALA A 115 -7.37 -2.35 13.52
CA ALA A 115 -8.00 -3.64 13.76
C ALA A 115 -7.32 -4.77 12.98
N SER A 116 -7.01 -4.53 11.70
CA SER A 116 -6.32 -5.51 10.85
C SER A 116 -4.86 -5.72 11.22
N LEU A 117 -4.17 -4.69 11.70
CA LEU A 117 -2.77 -4.74 12.11
C LEU A 117 -2.62 -5.45 13.45
N GLY A 118 -3.41 -5.06 14.45
CA GLY A 118 -3.40 -5.65 15.79
C GLY A 118 -3.75 -7.14 15.81
N ALA A 119 -4.57 -7.61 14.85
CA ALA A 119 -4.86 -9.03 14.68
C ALA A 119 -3.64 -9.86 14.20
N LYS A 120 -2.58 -9.23 13.72
CA LYS A 120 -1.40 -9.88 13.10
C LYS A 120 -0.09 -9.64 13.84
N LEU A 121 0.05 -8.48 14.46
CA LEU A 121 1.21 -8.10 15.24
C LEU A 121 0.83 -8.03 16.72
N GLY A 122 1.80 -8.21 17.60
CA GLY A 122 1.67 -7.95 19.04
C GLY A 122 1.44 -6.46 19.31
N PRO A 123 2.02 -5.90 20.39
CA PRO A 123 1.86 -4.48 20.69
C PRO A 123 2.28 -3.59 19.51
N VAL A 124 1.36 -2.74 19.06
CA VAL A 124 1.56 -1.79 17.94
C VAL A 124 1.87 -0.41 18.52
N ARG A 125 2.87 0.27 17.96
CA ARG A 125 3.17 1.68 18.22
C ARG A 125 2.72 2.53 17.05
N LEU A 126 2.62 3.83 17.25
CA LEU A 126 2.23 4.78 16.21
C LEU A 126 3.12 4.68 14.96
N GLU A 127 4.43 4.56 15.17
CA GLU A 127 5.43 4.45 14.09
C GLU A 127 5.21 3.19 13.22
N ASP A 128 4.67 2.11 13.80
CA ASP A 128 4.41 0.85 13.11
C ASP A 128 3.25 0.97 12.10
N THR A 129 2.40 1.99 12.25
CA THR A 129 1.32 2.29 11.31
C THR A 129 1.80 2.87 9.99
N GLY A 130 3.01 3.44 9.97
CA GLY A 130 3.58 4.14 8.82
C GLY A 130 2.94 5.51 8.55
N LEU A 131 1.91 5.92 9.29
CA LEU A 131 1.22 7.21 9.10
C LEU A 131 2.13 8.42 9.37
N PRO A 132 2.90 8.46 10.46
CA PRO A 132 3.84 9.58 10.69
C PRO A 132 4.82 9.75 9.52
N GLN A 133 5.40 8.64 9.05
CA GLN A 133 6.38 8.64 7.96
C GLN A 133 5.72 9.02 6.62
N GLN A 134 4.48 8.56 6.36
CA GLN A 134 3.74 8.98 5.16
C GLN A 134 3.51 10.49 5.16
N VAL A 135 3.10 11.09 6.27
CA VAL A 135 2.89 12.55 6.37
C VAL A 135 4.20 13.31 6.20
N GLU A 136 5.31 12.82 6.80
CA GLU A 136 6.64 13.41 6.64
C GLU A 136 7.06 13.41 5.17
N LEU A 137 7.03 12.24 4.53
CA LEU A 137 7.39 12.05 3.13
C LEU A 137 6.49 12.86 2.19
N PHE A 138 5.19 12.88 2.44
CA PHE A 138 4.26 13.69 1.65
C PHE A 138 4.63 15.16 1.67
N ARG A 139 4.90 15.71 2.85
CA ARG A 139 5.31 17.12 3.00
C ARG A 139 6.67 17.41 2.36
N GLU A 140 7.59 16.46 2.42
CA GLU A 140 8.89 16.56 1.74
C GLU A 140 8.68 16.63 0.23
N GLN A 141 7.90 15.72 -0.35
CA GLN A 141 7.64 15.67 -1.78
C GLN A 141 6.82 16.87 -2.28
N LEU A 142 5.83 17.32 -1.50
CA LEU A 142 5.07 18.54 -1.80
C LEU A 142 6.00 19.76 -1.92
N ARG A 143 6.97 19.90 -0.99
CA ARG A 143 7.95 21.01 -1.04
C ARG A 143 8.91 20.89 -2.22
N ALA A 144 9.37 19.66 -2.52
CA ALA A 144 10.34 19.41 -3.58
C ALA A 144 9.73 19.60 -4.98
N GLN A 145 8.47 19.21 -5.17
CA GLN A 145 7.81 19.22 -6.49
C GLN A 145 6.92 20.44 -6.71
N GLY A 146 6.57 21.19 -5.67
CA GLY A 146 5.64 22.34 -5.73
C GLY A 146 4.18 21.94 -6.00
N ALA A 147 3.87 20.63 -6.09
CA ALA A 147 2.53 20.10 -6.27
C ALA A 147 2.35 18.85 -5.40
N PRO A 148 1.13 18.60 -4.88
CA PRO A 148 0.89 17.42 -4.05
C PRO A 148 1.02 16.14 -4.87
N PRO A 149 1.80 15.15 -4.41
CA PRO A 149 1.78 13.81 -4.99
C PRO A 149 0.40 13.16 -4.78
N PRO A 150 -0.05 12.27 -5.70
CA PRO A 150 -1.35 11.63 -5.56
C PRO A 150 -1.46 10.83 -4.26
N VAL A 151 -2.57 11.02 -3.56
CA VAL A 151 -2.98 10.23 -2.40
C VAL A 151 -4.21 9.43 -2.79
N ILE A 152 -4.19 8.12 -2.61
CA ILE A 152 -5.30 7.22 -2.92
C ILE A 152 -5.78 6.54 -1.62
N ASP A 153 -7.09 6.57 -1.39
CA ASP A 153 -7.69 5.84 -0.29
C ASP A 153 -8.08 4.42 -0.71
N SER A 154 -7.80 3.46 0.13
CA SER A 154 -8.11 2.05 -0.12
C SER A 154 -9.61 1.79 -0.31
N ALA A 155 -10.47 2.53 0.38
CA ALA A 155 -11.93 2.40 0.23
C ALA A 155 -12.39 2.91 -1.14
N ASP A 156 -11.86 4.06 -1.59
CA ASP A 156 -12.18 4.60 -2.92
C ASP A 156 -11.71 3.67 -4.02
N LEU A 157 -10.50 3.11 -3.88
CA LEU A 157 -9.95 2.16 -4.84
C LEU A 157 -10.78 0.88 -4.92
N LEU A 158 -11.26 0.35 -3.79
CA LEU A 158 -12.13 -0.83 -3.77
C LEU A 158 -13.52 -0.55 -4.31
N ASN A 159 -14.05 0.65 -4.10
CA ASN A 159 -15.40 1.03 -4.55
C ASN A 159 -15.46 1.37 -6.05
N ALA A 160 -14.39 1.97 -6.59
CA ALA A 160 -14.35 2.42 -7.99
C ALA A 160 -12.96 2.18 -8.61
N PRO A 161 -12.51 0.90 -8.77
CA PRO A 161 -11.14 0.59 -9.14
C PRO A 161 -10.72 1.19 -10.49
N GLY A 162 -11.53 1.10 -11.52
CA GLY A 162 -11.20 1.65 -12.85
C GLY A 162 -10.96 3.16 -12.84
N PRO A 163 -11.95 3.97 -12.42
CA PRO A 163 -11.80 5.41 -12.29
C PRO A 163 -10.63 5.84 -11.38
N MET A 164 -10.41 5.12 -10.26
CA MET A 164 -9.34 5.45 -9.32
C MET A 164 -7.95 5.12 -9.87
N LEU A 165 -7.80 3.98 -10.55
CA LEU A 165 -6.53 3.63 -11.23
C LEU A 165 -6.22 4.61 -12.36
N SER A 166 -7.23 5.03 -13.13
CA SER A 166 -7.07 6.05 -14.16
C SER A 166 -6.60 7.37 -13.56
N ALA A 167 -7.21 7.82 -12.45
CA ALA A 167 -6.79 9.02 -11.73
C ALA A 167 -5.36 8.90 -11.19
N LEU A 168 -4.99 7.73 -10.63
CA LEU A 168 -3.64 7.46 -10.15
C LEU A 168 -2.62 7.49 -11.29
N CYS A 169 -2.88 6.80 -12.39
CA CYS A 169 -2.00 6.81 -13.56
C CYS A 169 -1.78 8.22 -14.11
N LYS A 170 -2.85 9.03 -14.20
CA LYS A 170 -2.77 10.43 -14.57
C LYS A 170 -1.91 11.25 -13.61
N GLY A 171 -2.07 11.04 -12.29
CA GLY A 171 -1.28 11.73 -11.26
C GLY A 171 0.20 11.32 -11.26
N LEU A 172 0.52 10.12 -11.72
CA LEU A 172 1.87 9.59 -11.89
C LEU A 172 2.49 9.90 -13.26
N ASP A 173 1.73 10.51 -14.16
CA ASP A 173 2.14 10.79 -15.55
C ASP A 173 2.56 9.52 -16.30
N ILE A 174 1.75 8.46 -16.16
CA ILE A 174 1.90 7.19 -16.88
C ILE A 174 0.59 6.85 -17.64
N PRO A 175 0.66 6.10 -18.73
CA PRO A 175 -0.55 5.66 -19.44
C PRO A 175 -1.45 4.79 -18.55
N ASN A 176 -2.76 4.95 -18.68
CA ASN A 176 -3.71 4.00 -18.10
C ASN A 176 -3.63 2.65 -18.83
N ASP A 177 -3.86 1.55 -18.10
CA ASP A 177 -3.86 0.20 -18.65
C ASP A 177 -4.97 -0.63 -17.98
N ASP A 178 -5.93 -1.10 -18.77
CA ASP A 178 -7.08 -1.86 -18.27
C ASP A 178 -6.69 -3.26 -17.69
N HIS A 179 -5.49 -3.77 -18.02
CA HIS A 179 -4.96 -4.98 -17.39
C HIS A 179 -4.79 -4.81 -15.87
N MET A 180 -4.64 -3.57 -15.37
CA MET A 180 -4.53 -3.27 -13.94
C MET A 180 -5.78 -3.65 -13.13
N LEU A 181 -6.93 -3.88 -13.77
CA LEU A 181 -8.17 -4.25 -13.09
C LEU A 181 -8.24 -5.71 -12.65
N ARG A 182 -7.41 -6.57 -13.21
CA ARG A 182 -7.46 -8.01 -12.97
C ARG A 182 -6.08 -8.63 -12.93
N TRP A 183 -5.93 -9.65 -12.11
CA TRP A 183 -4.73 -10.48 -12.02
C TRP A 183 -5.11 -11.93 -11.75
N GLU A 184 -4.20 -12.85 -11.99
CA GLU A 184 -4.38 -14.25 -11.63
C GLU A 184 -4.23 -14.45 -10.12
N SER A 185 -4.95 -15.39 -9.54
CA SER A 185 -4.77 -15.79 -8.13
C SER A 185 -3.47 -16.57 -7.95
N GLY A 186 -2.99 -16.62 -6.72
CA GLY A 186 -1.80 -17.37 -6.32
C GLY A 186 -0.60 -16.49 -5.95
N PRO A 187 0.48 -17.14 -5.48
CA PRO A 187 1.74 -16.46 -5.15
C PRO A 187 2.46 -16.00 -6.43
N ARG A 188 3.36 -15.03 -6.27
CA ARG A 188 4.20 -14.49 -7.36
C ARG A 188 5.67 -14.61 -7.00
N THR A 189 6.51 -14.69 -8.02
CA THR A 189 7.97 -14.63 -7.84
C THR A 189 8.46 -13.28 -7.37
N THR A 190 7.65 -12.25 -7.56
CA THR A 190 7.87 -10.87 -7.11
C THR A 190 7.47 -10.64 -5.67
N ASP A 191 6.74 -11.58 -5.03
CA ASP A 191 6.42 -11.50 -3.61
C ASP A 191 7.68 -11.71 -2.78
N GLY A 192 7.84 -10.91 -1.73
CA GLY A 192 8.81 -11.24 -0.70
C GLY A 192 8.45 -12.55 0.03
N ILE A 193 9.44 -13.21 0.62
CA ILE A 193 9.25 -14.50 1.34
C ILE A 193 8.19 -14.39 2.46
N TRP A 194 7.96 -13.20 3.00
CA TRP A 194 6.92 -12.89 3.98
C TRP A 194 5.50 -13.02 3.43
N GLY A 195 5.34 -13.11 2.11
CA GLY A 195 4.03 -13.27 1.43
C GLY A 195 3.22 -14.42 2.00
N SER A 196 3.87 -15.55 2.28
CA SER A 196 3.23 -16.74 2.90
C SER A 196 2.51 -16.43 4.22
N HIS A 197 2.98 -15.43 4.97
CA HIS A 197 2.36 -14.99 6.24
C HIS A 197 1.32 -13.88 6.03
N TRP A 198 1.58 -12.94 5.10
CA TRP A 198 0.81 -11.70 5.01
C TRP A 198 -0.21 -11.67 3.86
N TYR A 199 -0.01 -12.45 2.77
CA TYR A 199 -0.72 -12.24 1.50
C TYR A 199 -1.87 -13.21 1.21
N ALA A 200 -2.25 -14.06 2.20
CA ALA A 200 -3.27 -15.09 2.02
C ALA A 200 -4.60 -14.60 1.40
N ASN A 201 -5.02 -13.35 1.66
CA ASN A 201 -6.22 -12.77 1.05
C ASN A 201 -5.94 -12.29 -0.38
N THR A 202 -4.79 -11.67 -0.62
CA THR A 202 -4.40 -11.20 -1.95
C THR A 202 -4.15 -12.36 -2.90
N GLU A 203 -3.55 -13.45 -2.43
CA GLU A 203 -3.34 -14.65 -3.23
C GLU A 203 -4.65 -15.31 -3.71
N LYS A 204 -5.74 -15.13 -2.97
CA LYS A 204 -7.08 -15.61 -3.35
C LYS A 204 -7.83 -14.64 -4.25
N SER A 205 -7.36 -13.42 -4.42
CA SER A 205 -8.03 -12.38 -5.19
C SER A 205 -7.62 -12.41 -6.66
N THR A 206 -8.51 -11.91 -7.51
CA THR A 206 -8.28 -11.76 -8.96
C THR A 206 -8.58 -10.34 -9.45
N GLY A 207 -8.74 -9.40 -8.52
CA GLY A 207 -9.08 -8.01 -8.77
C GLY A 207 -9.44 -7.30 -7.48
N PHE A 208 -9.79 -6.02 -7.58
CA PHE A 208 -10.30 -5.24 -6.46
C PHE A 208 -11.76 -5.61 -6.21
N SER A 209 -12.05 -6.03 -5.00
CA SER A 209 -13.42 -6.34 -4.57
C SER A 209 -13.76 -5.52 -3.34
N ALA A 210 -14.88 -4.82 -3.38
CA ALA A 210 -15.40 -4.14 -2.20
C ALA A 210 -15.69 -5.15 -1.07
N PRO A 211 -15.51 -4.78 0.19
CA PRO A 211 -15.90 -5.64 1.30
C PRO A 211 -17.41 -5.95 1.22
N PRO A 212 -17.86 -7.12 1.67
CA PRO A 212 -19.26 -7.58 1.53
C PRO A 212 -20.33 -6.62 2.06
N SER A 213 -19.97 -5.66 2.89
CA SER A 213 -20.87 -4.67 3.49
C SER A 213 -21.15 -3.44 2.60
N ALA A 214 -20.56 -3.34 1.41
CA ALA A 214 -20.68 -2.18 0.52
C ALA A 214 -21.64 -2.39 -0.67
N LEU A 215 -22.43 -3.46 -0.70
CA LEU A 215 -23.44 -3.62 -1.75
C LEU A 215 -24.64 -2.70 -1.45
N PRO A 216 -25.01 -1.79 -2.37
CA PRO A 216 -26.26 -1.02 -2.23
C PRO A 216 -27.45 -1.99 -2.27
N SER A 217 -28.25 -1.96 -1.24
CA SER A 217 -29.54 -2.62 -1.18
C SER A 217 -30.48 -1.97 -2.20
N ALA A 218 -30.55 -2.53 -3.40
CA ALA A 218 -31.57 -2.19 -4.36
C ALA A 218 -31.96 -3.43 -5.18
N LEU A 219 -32.99 -4.15 -4.72
CA LEU A 219 -34.13 -4.58 -5.55
C LEU A 219 -35.19 -5.20 -4.66
N PRO A 220 -36.47 -4.91 -4.88
CA PRO A 220 -37.57 -5.36 -4.03
C PRO A 220 -38.15 -6.69 -4.50
N SER A 221 -38.69 -7.39 -3.56
CA SER A 221 -39.79 -8.35 -3.73
C SER A 221 -39.57 -9.80 -3.36
N ALA A 222 -40.16 -10.13 -2.24
CA ALA A 222 -40.90 -11.33 -1.87
C ALA A 222 -40.17 -12.66 -1.63
N LEU A 223 -39.92 -13.02 -0.40
CA LEU A 223 -40.57 -14.05 0.42
C LEU A 223 -39.85 -14.24 1.76
N PRO A 224 -40.47 -14.76 2.84
CA PRO A 224 -40.12 -14.46 4.20
C PRO A 224 -39.18 -15.46 4.86
N SER A 225 -38.62 -15.02 5.97
CA SER A 225 -38.05 -15.86 7.03
C SER A 225 -36.59 -16.35 6.88
N ALA A 226 -35.70 -15.51 7.29
CA ALA A 226 -34.65 -15.70 8.29
C ALA A 226 -33.97 -14.33 8.45
N ALA A 227 -33.93 -13.80 9.65
CA ALA A 227 -33.20 -12.55 9.92
C ALA A 227 -31.77 -12.68 9.43
N PRO A 228 -31.30 -11.77 8.55
CA PRO A 228 -29.89 -11.78 8.19
C PRO A 228 -29.12 -11.42 9.45
N SER A 229 -28.25 -12.32 9.89
CA SER A 229 -27.21 -12.00 10.86
C SER A 229 -26.52 -10.73 10.36
N ALA A 230 -26.59 -9.65 11.13
CA ALA A 230 -25.90 -8.41 10.84
C ALA A 230 -24.45 -8.74 10.52
N ALA A 231 -23.95 -8.24 9.38
CA ALA A 231 -22.53 -8.38 9.04
C ALA A 231 -21.74 -7.90 10.27
N PRO A 232 -20.72 -8.65 10.72
CA PRO A 232 -19.94 -8.25 11.90
C PRO A 232 -19.38 -6.86 11.64
N GLY A 233 -19.75 -5.90 12.47
CA GLY A 233 -19.16 -4.56 12.49
C GLY A 233 -17.63 -4.68 12.65
N PRO A 234 -16.88 -3.60 12.42
CA PRO A 234 -15.43 -3.64 12.58
C PRO A 234 -15.09 -4.22 13.94
N SER A 235 -14.17 -5.19 13.97
CA SER A 235 -13.73 -5.83 15.21
C SER A 235 -13.32 -4.77 16.22
N PRO A 236 -13.74 -4.87 17.48
CA PRO A 236 -13.39 -3.89 18.49
C PRO A 236 -11.87 -3.81 18.63
N LEU A 237 -11.34 -2.60 18.75
CA LEU A 237 -9.93 -2.39 19.03
C LEU A 237 -9.63 -2.78 20.48
N THR A 238 -8.40 -3.23 20.74
CA THR A 238 -7.89 -3.34 22.11
C THR A 238 -7.71 -1.95 22.72
N ALA A 239 -7.67 -1.84 24.06
CA ALA A 239 -7.48 -0.57 24.73
C ALA A 239 -6.24 0.21 24.24
N ASP A 240 -5.12 -0.50 24.02
CA ASP A 240 -3.88 0.11 23.51
C ASP A 240 -4.06 0.69 22.11
N LEU A 241 -4.80 0.01 21.25
CA LEU A 241 -5.08 0.50 19.88
C LEU A 241 -6.08 1.67 19.88
N GLU A 242 -7.06 1.67 20.81
CA GLU A 242 -7.95 2.84 20.97
C GLU A 242 -7.19 4.09 21.40
N LEU A 243 -6.10 3.96 22.19
CA LEU A 243 -5.24 5.09 22.55
C LEU A 243 -4.48 5.67 21.36
N LEU A 244 -4.16 4.85 20.35
CA LEU A 244 -3.48 5.31 19.12
C LEU A 244 -4.42 5.96 18.11
N LEU A 245 -5.71 5.62 18.16
CA LEU A 245 -6.67 5.98 17.13
C LEU A 245 -6.77 7.48 16.87
N PRO A 246 -6.88 8.37 17.88
CA PRO A 246 -7.02 9.81 17.64
C PRO A 246 -5.85 10.41 16.85
N GLU A 247 -4.61 9.98 17.15
CA GLU A 247 -3.44 10.46 16.43
C GLU A 247 -3.36 9.86 15.03
N CYS A 248 -3.72 8.60 14.85
CA CYS A 248 -3.83 7.99 13.53
C CYS A 248 -4.88 8.70 12.66
N GLU A 249 -6.04 9.07 13.23
CA GLU A 249 -7.08 9.84 12.53
C GLU A 249 -6.59 11.23 12.14
N ARG A 250 -5.90 11.93 13.04
CA ARG A 250 -5.32 13.24 12.75
C ARG A 250 -4.32 13.17 11.57
N LEU A 251 -3.43 12.18 11.56
CA LEU A 251 -2.44 11.99 10.50
C LEU A 251 -3.10 11.57 9.18
N TYR A 252 -4.09 10.70 9.23
CA TYR A 252 -4.88 10.28 8.08
C TYR A 252 -5.61 11.47 7.45
N GLN A 253 -6.22 12.36 8.23
CA GLN A 253 -6.91 13.54 7.72
C GLN A 253 -5.96 14.47 6.95
N LEU A 254 -4.73 14.68 7.41
CA LEU A 254 -3.73 15.47 6.70
C LEU A 254 -3.43 14.94 5.28
N LEU A 255 -3.48 13.63 5.09
CA LEU A 255 -3.29 13.02 3.77
C LEU A 255 -4.60 13.00 2.96
N THR A 256 -5.73 12.78 3.61
CA THR A 256 -7.06 12.71 2.98
C THR A 256 -7.45 14.03 2.31
N GLU A 257 -7.01 15.17 2.83
CA GLU A 257 -7.21 16.49 2.21
C GLU A 257 -6.65 16.58 0.77
N HIS A 258 -5.67 15.73 0.45
CA HIS A 258 -5.02 15.65 -0.86
C HIS A 258 -5.43 14.43 -1.69
N ARG A 259 -6.49 13.74 -1.26
CA ARG A 259 -6.99 12.52 -1.91
C ARG A 259 -7.45 12.82 -3.33
N ILE A 260 -6.94 12.01 -4.28
CA ILE A 260 -7.39 12.08 -5.67
C ILE A 260 -8.86 11.65 -5.76
N GLN A 261 -9.57 12.23 -6.71
CA GLN A 261 -10.96 11.90 -7.00
C GLN A 261 -11.04 11.00 -8.23
N PRO A 262 -12.03 10.09 -8.31
CA PRO A 262 -12.21 9.27 -9.48
C PRO A 262 -12.44 10.13 -10.73
N VAL A 263 -11.83 9.72 -11.84
CA VAL A 263 -12.10 10.33 -13.16
C VAL A 263 -13.43 9.75 -13.65
N LEU A 264 -14.46 10.61 -13.78
CA LEU A 264 -15.78 10.25 -14.31
C LEU A 264 -15.75 10.15 -15.83
#